data_1f0f4bbc167cb2f741d66819efb96a2a
#
_entry.id   1f0f4bbc167cb2f741d66819efb96a2a
#
_cell.length_a   1.000
_cell.length_b   1.000
_cell.length_c   1.000
_cell.angle_alpha   90.00
_cell.angle_beta   90.00
_cell.angle_gamma   90.00
#
_symmetry.space_group_name_H-M   'P 1'
#
loop_
_entity.id
_entity.type
_entity.pdbx_description
1 polymer ?
#
loop_
_entity_poly.entity_id
_entity_poly.type
_entity_poly.pdbx_seq_one_letter_code
_entity_poly.pdbx_strand_id
1 'polypeptide(L)'
;MLVVEDVPELSRLLEMTFELDDRFEPVGAAASGGAAIDAAARERPDAIVLDVGINGADGIDILPVLRRVVPDARIIVFTGHDDEGMRQRAFDAGASDWVLKGGDLGRLLDALSDVARPQPAS
;
A
#
# COMPACT_ATOMS: atom_id res chain seq x y z
N MET A 1 -7.16 3.45 -5.64
CA MET A 1 -6.17 3.06 -4.62
C MET A 1 -6.78 2.06 -3.65
N LEU A 2 -6.05 1.04 -3.32
CA LEU A 2 -6.48 -0.02 -2.40
C LEU A 2 -5.73 0.10 -1.07
N VAL A 3 -6.45 0.04 0.05
CA VAL A 3 -5.86 0.04 1.39
C VAL A 3 -5.90 -1.38 1.95
N VAL A 4 -4.75 -1.90 2.35
CA VAL A 4 -4.63 -3.22 2.98
C VAL A 4 -4.17 -3.02 4.43
N GLU A 5 -5.11 -3.11 5.36
CA GLU A 5 -4.90 -2.83 6.78
C GLU A 5 -5.91 -3.61 7.61
N ASP A 6 -5.46 -4.31 8.66
CA ASP A 6 -6.34 -5.11 9.50
C ASP A 6 -6.90 -4.36 10.73
N VAL A 7 -6.40 -3.16 11.02
CA VAL A 7 -6.95 -2.32 12.07
C VAL A 7 -8.07 -1.45 11.48
N PRO A 8 -9.36 -1.71 11.83
CA PRO A 8 -10.48 -1.02 11.17
C PRO A 8 -10.43 0.50 11.29
N GLU A 9 -10.02 1.02 12.44
CA GLU A 9 -9.95 2.46 12.68
C GLU A 9 -8.93 3.14 11.78
N LEU A 10 -7.77 2.49 11.59
CA LEU A 10 -6.71 3.04 10.74
C LEU A 10 -7.10 2.93 9.27
N SER A 11 -7.68 1.79 8.87
CA SER A 11 -8.17 1.60 7.51
C SER A 11 -9.19 2.68 7.14
N ARG A 12 -10.13 2.96 8.04
CA ARG A 12 -11.15 3.98 7.84
C ARG A 12 -10.54 5.37 7.75
N LEU A 13 -9.58 5.68 8.63
CA LEU A 13 -8.90 6.96 8.60
C LEU A 13 -8.18 7.19 7.28
N LEU A 14 -7.49 6.17 6.78
CA LEU A 14 -6.80 6.24 5.50
C LEU A 14 -7.78 6.46 4.35
N GLU A 15 -8.88 5.69 4.31
CA GLU A 15 -9.90 5.87 3.28
C GLU A 15 -10.47 7.29 3.29
N MET A 16 -10.82 7.81 4.46
CA MET A 16 -11.37 9.17 4.59
C MET A 16 -10.36 10.22 4.15
N THR A 17 -9.09 10.04 4.50
CA THR A 17 -8.03 10.96 4.10
C THR A 17 -7.90 11.00 2.59
N PHE A 18 -7.98 9.85 1.93
CA PHE A 18 -7.86 9.76 0.48
C PHE A 18 -9.12 10.28 -0.24
N GLU A 19 -10.30 10.08 0.34
CA GLU A 19 -11.53 10.63 -0.22
C GLU A 19 -11.52 12.15 -0.29
N LEU A 20 -10.83 12.80 0.65
CA LEU A 20 -10.71 14.25 0.69
C LEU A 20 -9.66 14.79 -0.27
N ASP A 21 -8.88 13.92 -0.88
CA ASP A 21 -7.82 14.30 -1.81
C ASP A 21 -8.21 13.89 -3.23
N ASP A 22 -8.47 14.88 -4.09
CA ASP A 22 -8.94 14.65 -5.45
C ASP A 22 -7.95 13.85 -6.32
N ARG A 23 -6.70 13.71 -5.87
CA ARG A 23 -5.69 12.93 -6.60
C ARG A 23 -5.90 11.43 -6.49
N PHE A 24 -6.74 10.98 -5.53
CA PHE A 24 -6.90 9.56 -5.25
C PHE A 24 -8.37 9.15 -5.33
N GLU A 25 -8.60 7.99 -5.89
CA GLU A 25 -9.92 7.37 -5.93
C GLU A 25 -9.85 6.07 -5.12
N PRO A 26 -10.43 6.03 -3.91
CA PRO A 26 -10.46 4.80 -3.12
C PRO A 26 -11.31 3.75 -3.83
N VAL A 27 -10.77 2.55 -4.02
CA VAL A 27 -11.50 1.45 -4.65
C VAL A 27 -11.83 0.33 -3.67
N GLY A 28 -11.41 0.47 -2.41
CA GLY A 28 -11.77 -0.48 -1.38
C GLY A 28 -10.70 -0.62 -0.31
N ALA A 29 -10.99 -1.50 0.64
CA ALA A 29 -10.09 -1.87 1.70
C ALA A 29 -10.10 -3.39 1.88
N ALA A 30 -8.98 -3.94 2.29
CA ALA A 30 -8.83 -5.36 2.56
C ALA A 30 -8.16 -5.55 3.91
N ALA A 31 -8.64 -6.52 4.69
CA ALA A 31 -8.12 -6.79 6.03
C ALA A 31 -7.26 -8.06 6.10
N SER A 32 -7.01 -8.69 4.97
CA SER A 32 -6.18 -9.90 4.91
C SER A 32 -5.44 -9.97 3.57
N GLY A 33 -4.43 -10.84 3.52
CA GLY A 33 -3.65 -11.03 2.29
C GLY A 33 -4.49 -11.58 1.15
N GLY A 34 -5.35 -12.57 1.43
CA GLY A 34 -6.25 -13.15 0.41
C GLY A 34 -7.24 -12.12 -0.13
N ALA A 35 -7.85 -11.33 0.76
CA ALA A 35 -8.77 -10.28 0.35
C ALA A 35 -8.06 -9.20 -0.47
N ALA A 36 -6.81 -8.89 -0.12
CA ALA A 36 -6.02 -7.91 -0.86
C ALA A 36 -5.74 -8.36 -2.29
N ILE A 37 -5.37 -9.61 -2.45
CA ILE A 37 -5.09 -10.20 -3.79
C ILE A 37 -6.36 -10.18 -4.64
N ASP A 38 -7.48 -10.61 -4.07
CA ASP A 38 -8.76 -10.62 -4.78
C ASP A 38 -9.20 -9.22 -5.18
N ALA A 39 -9.08 -8.26 -4.27
CA ALA A 39 -9.44 -6.87 -4.54
C ALA A 39 -8.53 -6.27 -5.62
N ALA A 40 -7.23 -6.53 -5.56
CA ALA A 40 -6.30 -6.04 -6.55
C ALA A 40 -6.61 -6.58 -7.94
N ALA A 41 -6.95 -7.87 -8.02
CA ALA A 41 -7.31 -8.50 -9.29
C ALA A 41 -8.60 -7.91 -9.88
N ARG A 42 -9.58 -7.63 -9.01
CA ARG A 42 -10.89 -7.13 -9.42
C ARG A 42 -10.84 -5.64 -9.78
N GLU A 43 -10.22 -4.84 -8.94
CA GLU A 43 -10.25 -3.38 -9.06
C GLU A 43 -9.08 -2.80 -9.84
N ARG A 44 -8.00 -3.54 -9.96
CA ARG A 44 -6.75 -3.15 -10.65
C ARG A 44 -6.31 -1.74 -10.27
N PRO A 45 -6.06 -1.47 -8.99
CA PRO A 45 -5.72 -0.14 -8.51
C PRO A 45 -4.37 0.34 -9.04
N ASP A 46 -4.20 1.64 -9.18
CA ASP A 46 -2.92 2.26 -9.55
C ASP A 46 -1.94 2.30 -8.37
N ALA A 47 -2.47 2.26 -7.15
CA ALA A 47 -1.67 2.30 -5.94
C ALA A 47 -2.27 1.42 -4.85
N ILE A 48 -1.41 0.81 -4.05
CA ILE A 48 -1.78 -0.02 -2.91
C ILE A 48 -1.00 0.47 -1.70
N VAL A 49 -1.72 0.73 -0.59
CA VAL A 49 -1.10 0.96 0.72
C VAL A 49 -1.19 -0.38 1.47
N LEU A 50 -0.06 -0.93 1.83
CA LEU A 50 0.03 -2.27 2.42
C LEU A 50 0.67 -2.24 3.79
N ASP A 51 -0.06 -2.71 4.81
CA ASP A 51 0.50 -3.03 6.11
C ASP A 51 1.07 -4.44 6.07
N VAL A 52 2.35 -4.60 6.38
CA VAL A 52 3.01 -5.90 6.33
C VAL A 52 2.72 -6.78 7.55
N GLY A 53 2.11 -6.22 8.60
CA GLY A 53 1.75 -6.97 9.81
C GLY A 53 0.32 -7.48 9.86
N ILE A 54 -0.38 -7.61 8.74
CA ILE A 54 -1.80 -7.95 8.72
C ILE A 54 -2.06 -9.39 9.19
N ASN A 55 -3.02 -9.53 10.11
CA ASN A 55 -3.55 -10.82 10.60
C ASN A 55 -2.47 -11.83 11.02
N GLY A 56 -1.36 -11.35 11.57
CA GLY A 56 -0.26 -12.22 11.99
C GLY A 56 0.50 -12.88 10.85
N ALA A 57 0.10 -12.64 9.62
CA ALA A 57 0.85 -13.08 8.45
C ALA A 57 1.89 -12.02 8.09
N ASP A 58 2.97 -12.47 7.48
CA ASP A 58 3.98 -11.55 6.95
C ASP A 58 3.47 -10.97 5.63
N GLY A 59 3.03 -9.71 5.66
CA GLY A 59 2.52 -9.04 4.46
C GLY A 59 3.55 -8.93 3.33
N ILE A 60 4.84 -9.08 3.65
CA ILE A 60 5.88 -9.10 2.62
C ILE A 60 5.68 -10.30 1.68
N ASP A 61 5.15 -11.41 2.18
CA ASP A 61 4.94 -12.62 1.38
C ASP A 61 3.90 -12.42 0.28
N ILE A 62 2.96 -11.49 0.43
CA ILE A 62 1.96 -11.21 -0.61
C ILE A 62 2.47 -10.21 -1.65
N LEU A 63 3.55 -9.48 -1.38
CA LEU A 63 4.09 -8.50 -2.32
C LEU A 63 4.40 -9.09 -3.70
N PRO A 64 5.08 -10.23 -3.82
CA PRO A 64 5.35 -10.80 -5.15
C PRO A 64 4.08 -11.15 -5.90
N VAL A 65 3.03 -11.59 -5.19
CA VAL A 65 1.76 -11.94 -5.81
C VAL A 65 1.05 -10.67 -6.28
N LEU A 66 0.98 -9.64 -5.43
CA LEU A 66 0.40 -8.35 -5.80
C LEU A 66 1.11 -7.74 -7.00
N ARG A 67 2.44 -7.84 -7.02
CA ARG A 67 3.24 -7.30 -8.12
C ARG A 67 2.94 -8.02 -9.44
N ARG A 68 2.64 -9.31 -9.40
CA ARG A 68 2.24 -10.08 -10.59
C ARG A 68 0.82 -9.71 -11.05
N VAL A 69 -0.08 -9.50 -10.10
CA VAL A 69 -1.48 -9.18 -10.40
C VAL A 69 -1.61 -7.76 -10.97
N VAL A 70 -0.88 -6.82 -10.39
CA VAL A 70 -0.91 -5.41 -10.81
C VAL A 70 0.53 -4.91 -11.02
N PRO A 71 1.17 -5.29 -12.14
CA PRO A 71 2.61 -5.05 -12.33
C PRO A 71 2.99 -3.57 -12.38
N ASP A 72 2.08 -2.70 -12.75
CA ASP A 72 2.35 -1.27 -12.87
C ASP A 72 1.90 -0.46 -11.64
N ALA A 73 1.26 -1.10 -10.67
CA ALA A 73 0.78 -0.41 -9.49
C ALA A 73 1.94 0.02 -8.59
N ARG A 74 1.79 1.19 -7.97
CA ARG A 74 2.71 1.62 -6.94
C ARG A 74 2.27 0.99 -5.62
N ILE A 75 3.16 0.24 -4.99
CA ILE A 75 2.88 -0.44 -3.73
C ILE A 75 3.71 0.22 -2.64
N ILE A 76 3.02 0.89 -1.71
CA ILE A 76 3.65 1.59 -0.60
C ILE A 76 3.43 0.75 0.66
N VAL A 77 4.51 0.30 1.27
CA VAL A 77 4.43 -0.36 2.57
C VAL A 77 4.28 0.70 3.65
N PHE A 78 3.23 0.58 4.45
CA PHE A 78 2.94 1.51 5.55
C PHE A 78 2.88 0.69 6.84
N THR A 79 3.93 0.78 7.68
CA THR A 79 4.12 -0.12 8.80
C THR A 79 4.68 0.58 10.02
N GLY A 80 4.37 0.04 11.22
CA GLY A 80 4.95 0.50 12.46
C GLY A 80 6.33 -0.07 12.75
N HIS A 81 6.84 -0.95 11.90
CA HIS A 81 8.13 -1.60 12.11
C HIS A 81 9.25 -0.84 11.40
N ASP A 82 10.27 -0.45 12.17
CA ASP A 82 11.48 0.16 11.64
C ASP A 82 12.60 -0.89 11.66
N ASP A 83 12.52 -1.81 10.72
CA ASP A 83 13.44 -2.93 10.59
C ASP A 83 14.05 -2.91 9.19
N GLU A 84 15.37 -2.69 9.13
CA GLU A 84 16.06 -2.56 7.85
C GLU A 84 16.05 -3.86 7.04
N GLY A 85 16.10 -5.00 7.71
CA GLY A 85 16.01 -6.29 7.04
C GLY A 85 14.67 -6.51 6.39
N MET A 86 13.58 -6.15 7.08
CA MET A 86 12.23 -6.20 6.50
C MET A 86 12.08 -5.23 5.34
N ARG A 87 12.63 -4.02 5.51
CA ARG A 87 12.59 -2.99 4.47
C ARG A 87 13.27 -3.50 3.19
N GLN A 88 14.46 -4.08 3.33
CA GLN A 88 15.19 -4.62 2.18
C GLN A 88 14.40 -5.75 1.52
N ARG A 89 13.84 -6.66 2.32
CA ARG A 89 13.01 -7.76 1.79
C ARG A 89 11.79 -7.23 1.05
N ALA A 90 11.17 -6.17 1.56
CA ALA A 90 10.01 -5.55 0.90
C ALA A 90 10.38 -4.98 -0.46
N PHE A 91 11.47 -4.25 -0.55
CA PHE A 91 11.93 -3.71 -1.84
C PHE A 91 12.30 -4.81 -2.81
N ASP A 92 12.98 -5.85 -2.34
CA ASP A 92 13.33 -7.01 -3.17
C ASP A 92 12.09 -7.74 -3.68
N ALA A 93 11.00 -7.72 -2.90
CA ALA A 93 9.75 -8.37 -3.25
C ALA A 93 8.84 -7.52 -4.14
N GLY A 94 9.20 -6.26 -4.40
CA GLY A 94 8.47 -5.42 -5.33
C GLY A 94 7.81 -4.17 -4.73
N ALA A 95 8.08 -3.84 -3.47
CA ALA A 95 7.58 -2.60 -2.88
C ALA A 95 8.17 -1.38 -3.60
N SER A 96 7.34 -0.36 -3.80
CA SER A 96 7.77 0.89 -4.42
C SER A 96 8.34 1.86 -3.39
N ASP A 97 7.83 1.82 -2.16
CA ASP A 97 8.31 2.69 -1.09
C ASP A 97 7.98 2.06 0.27
N TRP A 98 8.57 2.61 1.32
CA TRP A 98 8.41 2.17 2.70
C TRP A 98 8.20 3.39 3.59
N VAL A 99 7.05 3.47 4.26
CA VAL A 99 6.68 4.60 5.11
C VAL A 99 6.32 4.08 6.50
N LEU A 100 6.86 4.71 7.53
CA LEU A 100 6.60 4.31 8.91
C LEU A 100 5.29 4.91 9.43
N LYS A 101 4.49 4.09 10.11
CA LYS A 101 3.35 4.54 10.91
C LYS A 101 3.87 5.37 12.10
N GLY A 102 3.03 6.25 12.60
CA GLY A 102 3.41 7.14 13.71
C GLY A 102 4.13 8.40 13.28
N GLY A 103 4.52 8.48 12.02
CA GLY A 103 4.99 9.70 11.40
C GLY A 103 3.82 10.50 10.84
N ASP A 104 4.15 11.54 10.09
CA ASP A 104 3.17 12.38 9.43
C ASP A 104 2.54 11.62 8.24
N LEU A 105 1.19 11.63 8.18
CA LEU A 105 0.46 11.10 7.02
C LEU A 105 0.86 11.82 5.73
N GLY A 106 1.38 13.05 5.83
CA GLY A 106 1.89 13.78 4.68
C GLY A 106 2.97 13.03 3.93
N ARG A 107 3.82 12.29 4.64
CA ARG A 107 4.85 11.49 3.98
C ARG A 107 4.24 10.34 3.16
N LEU A 108 3.18 9.72 3.67
CA LEU A 108 2.45 8.70 2.92
C LEU A 108 1.79 9.32 1.67
N LEU A 109 1.16 10.47 1.84
CA LEU A 109 0.54 11.19 0.72
C LEU A 109 1.57 11.60 -0.32
N ASP A 110 2.75 12.04 0.11
CA ASP A 110 3.84 12.38 -0.82
C ASP A 110 4.32 11.18 -1.60
N ALA A 111 4.49 10.03 -0.94
CA ALA A 111 4.89 8.80 -1.61
C ALA A 111 3.85 8.34 -2.63
N LEU A 112 2.56 8.52 -2.31
CA LEU A 112 1.46 8.18 -3.20
C LEU A 112 1.28 9.20 -4.32
N SER A 113 1.62 10.47 -4.10
CA SER A 113 1.45 11.51 -5.10
C SER A 113 2.34 11.30 -6.33
N ASP A 114 3.41 10.54 -6.20
CA ASP A 114 4.24 10.16 -7.35
C ASP A 114 3.46 9.33 -8.37
N VAL A 115 2.38 8.66 -7.94
CA VAL A 115 1.50 7.92 -8.83
C VAL A 115 0.64 8.87 -9.65
N ALA A 116 0.19 9.97 -9.04
CA ALA A 116 -0.67 10.95 -9.68
C ALA A 116 0.07 11.87 -10.65
N ARG A 117 1.42 11.84 -10.63
CA ARG A 117 2.25 12.64 -11.53
C ARG A 117 2.74 11.78 -12.68
N PRO A 118 2.85 12.34 -13.89
CA PRO A 118 3.52 11.63 -14.98
C PRO A 118 4.93 11.26 -14.54
N GLN A 119 5.28 9.99 -14.69
CA GLN A 119 6.65 9.57 -14.39
C GLN A 119 7.58 10.13 -15.46
N PRO A 120 8.70 10.75 -15.08
CA PRO A 120 9.69 11.16 -16.07
C PRO A 120 10.21 9.91 -16.78
N ALA A 121 10.31 9.99 -18.08
CA ALA A 121 10.93 8.93 -18.87
C ALA A 121 12.39 8.80 -18.43
N SER A 122 12.71 7.67 -17.87
CA SER A 122 14.07 7.41 -17.41
C SER A 122 14.78 6.46 -18.36
#